data_80e06384e6931927f20d3750492be6d3
#
_entry.id   80e06384e6931927f20d3750492be6d3
#
_cell.length_a   1.000
_cell.length_b   1.000
_cell.length_c   1.000
_cell.angle_alpha   90.00
_cell.angle_beta   90.00
_cell.angle_gamma   90.00
#
_symmetry.space_group_name_H-M   'P 1'
#
loop_
_entity.id
_entity.type
_entity.pdbx_description
1 polymer ?
#
loop_
_entity_poly.entity_id
_entity_poly.type
_entity_poly.pdbx_seq_one_letter_code
_entity_poly.pdbx_strand_id
1 'polypeptide(L)'
;MTNVLKSIIAAALCALVLSACSDAEQSFHQLAFEQPANLVKELYADQRTDSIVFISYDPWTATASEEWLVLSPTSGKTQAGVGVRNIVHLNFRTNDTGLSRTATINVTSYFNGSCRVVQYPYINIIYPYARQQADGTYVFEHRLQASATTMQLVYNAFATQPSLACNADWLTFNEDDVKTGRNTLTLQVSPNLTEEDRTARLTLTSNGISTAITVVQPSSLAQ
;
A
#
# COMPACT_ATOMS: atom_id res chain seq x y z
N MET A 1 -25.53 13.71 79.60
CA MET A 1 -25.81 14.36 78.31
C MET A 1 -24.62 14.39 77.32
N THR A 2 -23.42 14.11 77.72
CA THR A 2 -22.20 14.28 76.87
C THR A 2 -21.83 13.05 76.01
N ASN A 3 -22.29 11.86 76.34
CA ASN A 3 -21.88 10.64 75.61
C ASN A 3 -22.80 10.32 74.42
N VAL A 4 -24.08 10.69 74.50
CA VAL A 4 -25.04 10.47 73.40
C VAL A 4 -24.79 11.42 72.22
N LEU A 5 -24.37 12.67 72.51
CA LEU A 5 -24.05 13.67 71.46
C LEU A 5 -22.79 13.31 70.68
N LYS A 6 -21.78 12.69 71.35
CA LYS A 6 -20.57 12.21 70.67
C LYS A 6 -20.82 11.01 69.77
N SER A 7 -21.75 10.11 70.11
CA SER A 7 -22.11 8.96 69.26
C SER A 7 -22.89 9.40 68.02
N ILE A 8 -23.75 10.41 68.11
CA ILE A 8 -24.49 10.95 66.98
C ILE A 8 -23.57 11.64 65.96
N ILE A 9 -22.57 12.40 66.45
CA ILE A 9 -21.63 13.11 65.61
C ILE A 9 -20.71 12.10 64.90
N ALA A 10 -20.28 11.01 65.56
CA ALA A 10 -19.50 9.96 64.96
C ALA A 10 -20.25 9.16 63.87
N ALA A 11 -21.54 8.89 64.12
CA ALA A 11 -22.36 8.21 63.11
C ALA A 11 -22.68 9.11 61.87
N ALA A 12 -22.87 10.40 62.08
CA ALA A 12 -23.08 11.33 60.97
C ALA A 12 -21.80 11.54 60.13
N LEU A 13 -20.61 11.53 60.77
CA LEU A 13 -19.33 11.65 60.04
C LEU A 13 -19.00 10.37 59.21
N CYS A 14 -19.34 9.18 59.73
CA CYS A 14 -19.20 7.94 58.97
C CYS A 14 -20.17 7.84 57.79
N ALA A 15 -21.37 8.38 57.90
CA ALA A 15 -22.34 8.38 56.78
C ALA A 15 -21.95 9.34 55.63
N LEU A 16 -21.17 10.41 55.94
CA LEU A 16 -20.70 11.37 54.93
C LEU A 16 -19.47 10.90 54.18
N VAL A 17 -18.74 9.88 54.65
CA VAL A 17 -17.56 9.32 53.97
C VAL A 17 -17.94 8.18 52.99
N LEU A 18 -19.14 7.58 53.15
CA LEU A 18 -19.63 6.53 52.26
C LEU A 18 -20.34 7.02 50.99
N SER A 19 -20.59 8.31 50.86
CA SER A 19 -21.23 8.88 49.67
C SER A 19 -20.23 9.52 48.69
N ALA A 20 -18.92 9.39 48.91
CA ALA A 20 -17.85 9.90 48.03
C ALA A 20 -17.15 8.86 47.18
N CYS A 21 -17.61 7.61 47.19
CA CYS A 21 -17.32 6.68 46.10
C CYS A 21 -18.44 6.83 45.06
N SER A 22 -18.44 7.92 44.31
CA SER A 22 -18.96 7.83 42.97
C SER A 22 -18.02 6.92 42.22
N ASP A 23 -18.46 5.72 41.91
CA ASP A 23 -17.89 4.92 40.84
C ASP A 23 -17.96 5.76 39.58
N ALA A 24 -16.98 6.62 39.37
CA ALA A 24 -16.71 7.12 38.04
C ALA A 24 -16.30 5.85 37.28
N GLU A 25 -17.27 5.26 36.58
CA GLU A 25 -16.99 4.24 35.58
C GLU A 25 -15.90 4.85 34.68
N GLN A 26 -14.66 4.46 34.91
CA GLN A 26 -13.57 4.80 34.01
C GLN A 26 -13.92 4.11 32.70
N SER A 27 -14.55 4.86 31.78
CA SER A 27 -14.82 4.37 30.44
C SER A 27 -13.49 4.05 29.79
N PHE A 28 -13.25 2.77 29.57
CA PHE A 28 -12.05 2.29 28.90
C PHE A 28 -12.23 2.51 27.41
N HIS A 29 -11.36 3.34 26.81
CA HIS A 29 -11.35 3.64 25.39
C HIS A 29 -10.15 3.01 24.76
N GLN A 30 -10.32 2.29 23.65
CA GLN A 30 -9.23 1.71 22.88
C GLN A 30 -9.63 1.57 21.42
N LEU A 31 -8.69 1.83 20.53
CA LEU A 31 -8.69 1.43 19.14
C LEU A 31 -7.36 0.74 18.85
N ALA A 32 -7.40 -0.56 18.51
CA ALA A 32 -6.23 -1.35 18.23
C ALA A 32 -6.41 -2.22 16.99
N PHE A 33 -5.59 -2.02 15.97
CA PHE A 33 -5.53 -2.95 14.84
C PHE A 33 -4.90 -4.27 15.30
N GLU A 34 -5.44 -5.41 14.86
CA GLU A 34 -4.86 -6.73 15.13
C GLU A 34 -3.49 -6.89 14.46
N GLN A 35 -3.21 -6.09 13.47
CA GLN A 35 -1.93 -6.02 12.79
C GLN A 35 -1.19 -4.76 13.24
N PRO A 36 0.17 -4.76 13.24
CA PRO A 36 0.95 -3.62 13.76
C PRO A 36 0.54 -2.28 13.14
N ALA A 37 0.59 -1.20 13.93
CA ALA A 37 0.19 0.15 13.52
C ALA A 37 0.93 0.73 12.30
N ASN A 38 2.08 0.16 11.93
CA ASN A 38 2.85 0.52 10.74
C ASN A 38 2.56 -0.40 9.55
N LEU A 39 1.46 -1.11 9.56
CA LEU A 39 1.14 -2.08 8.55
C LEU A 39 0.87 -1.41 7.21
N VAL A 40 1.69 -1.74 6.25
CA VAL A 40 1.37 -1.56 4.85
C VAL A 40 0.68 -2.85 4.37
N LYS A 41 -0.59 -2.74 4.02
CA LYS A 41 -1.33 -3.83 3.41
C LYS A 41 -1.01 -3.88 1.92
N GLU A 42 -0.40 -4.96 1.48
CA GLU A 42 -0.05 -5.16 0.09
C GLU A 42 -1.14 -5.96 -0.62
N LEU A 43 -1.67 -5.42 -1.71
CA LEU A 43 -2.69 -6.02 -2.54
C LEU A 43 -2.09 -6.33 -3.92
N TYR A 44 -2.29 -7.53 -4.40
CA TYR A 44 -1.81 -7.95 -5.71
C TYR A 44 -2.85 -7.67 -6.80
N ALA A 45 -2.38 -7.61 -8.05
CA ALA A 45 -3.17 -7.19 -9.19
C ALA A 45 -4.43 -8.03 -9.44
N ASP A 46 -4.38 -9.33 -9.20
CA ASP A 46 -5.47 -10.30 -9.37
C ASP A 46 -6.40 -10.41 -8.15
N GLN A 47 -5.99 -9.83 -7.02
CA GLN A 47 -6.77 -9.80 -5.79
C GLN A 47 -7.88 -8.76 -5.90
N ARG A 48 -9.08 -9.10 -5.42
CA ARG A 48 -10.27 -8.23 -5.47
C ARG A 48 -10.80 -7.85 -4.11
N THR A 49 -10.48 -8.63 -3.11
CA THR A 49 -10.99 -8.46 -1.76
C THR A 49 -9.91 -8.72 -0.72
N ASP A 50 -10.03 -8.03 0.40
CA ASP A 50 -9.23 -8.26 1.61
C ASP A 50 -10.02 -7.73 2.82
N SER A 51 -9.40 -7.62 3.99
CA SER A 51 -10.01 -7.03 5.18
C SER A 51 -8.96 -6.39 6.08
N ILE A 52 -9.37 -5.39 6.85
CA ILE A 52 -8.69 -4.95 8.05
C ILE A 52 -9.48 -5.36 9.27
N VAL A 53 -8.77 -5.64 10.35
CA VAL A 53 -9.37 -6.09 11.61
C VAL A 53 -8.83 -5.23 12.74
N PHE A 54 -9.74 -4.76 13.60
CA PHE A 54 -9.39 -3.97 14.77
C PHE A 54 -10.38 -4.20 15.91
N ILE A 55 -9.94 -3.92 17.11
CA ILE A 55 -10.77 -3.89 18.31
C ILE A 55 -11.10 -2.43 18.62
N SER A 56 -12.37 -2.12 18.83
CA SER A 56 -12.83 -0.80 19.30
C SER A 56 -13.74 -0.98 20.50
N TYR A 57 -13.62 -0.08 21.47
CA TYR A 57 -14.47 0.03 22.65
C TYR A 57 -15.55 1.11 22.47
N ASP A 58 -15.49 1.83 21.38
CA ASP A 58 -16.39 2.96 21.06
C ASP A 58 -16.95 2.80 19.65
N PRO A 59 -18.09 3.46 19.34
CA PRO A 59 -18.56 3.56 17.95
C PRO A 59 -17.47 4.09 17.04
N TRP A 60 -17.44 3.59 15.82
CA TRP A 60 -16.38 3.91 14.87
C TRP A 60 -16.93 4.18 13.46
N THR A 61 -16.15 4.92 12.68
CA THR A 61 -16.34 5.09 11.24
C THR A 61 -15.03 4.82 10.53
N ALA A 62 -15.12 4.32 9.28
CA ALA A 62 -13.96 4.05 8.43
C ALA A 62 -14.13 4.74 7.07
N THR A 63 -13.07 5.36 6.58
CA THR A 63 -13.02 6.02 5.27
C THR A 63 -11.76 5.62 4.52
N ALA A 64 -11.84 5.54 3.19
CA ALA A 64 -10.69 5.38 2.32
C ALA A 64 -10.37 6.72 1.63
N SER A 65 -9.09 7.01 1.41
CA SER A 65 -8.64 8.23 0.73
C SER A 65 -8.88 8.21 -0.78
N GLU A 66 -9.11 7.01 -1.35
CA GLU A 66 -9.16 6.79 -2.78
C GLU A 66 -10.41 6.01 -3.19
N GLU A 67 -11.03 6.41 -4.30
CA GLU A 67 -12.28 5.81 -4.81
C GLU A 67 -12.12 4.37 -5.32
N TRP A 68 -10.89 3.95 -5.66
CA TRP A 68 -10.65 2.58 -6.11
C TRP A 68 -10.74 1.54 -4.98
N LEU A 69 -10.75 1.99 -3.71
CA LEU A 69 -10.85 1.16 -2.51
C LEU A 69 -12.18 1.42 -1.79
N VAL A 70 -13.06 0.45 -1.83
CA VAL A 70 -14.39 0.51 -1.22
C VAL A 70 -14.41 -0.30 0.07
N LEU A 71 -14.87 0.31 1.15
CA LEU A 71 -14.95 -0.29 2.49
C LEU A 71 -16.38 -0.75 2.80
N SER A 72 -16.52 -1.89 3.51
CA SER A 72 -17.81 -2.37 4.00
C SER A 72 -17.63 -3.25 5.24
N PRO A 73 -18.31 -2.96 6.37
CA PRO A 73 -19.08 -1.75 6.66
C PRO A 73 -18.18 -0.53 6.85
N THR A 74 -18.73 0.69 6.72
CA THR A 74 -18.04 1.96 6.95
C THR A 74 -18.23 2.51 8.36
N SER A 75 -19.02 1.85 9.19
CA SER A 75 -19.25 2.23 10.59
C SER A 75 -19.71 1.04 11.41
N GLY A 76 -19.52 1.13 12.70
CA GLY A 76 -20.01 0.16 13.66
C GLY A 76 -20.34 0.80 15.00
N LYS A 77 -21.21 0.14 15.73
CA LYS A 77 -21.57 0.48 17.11
C LYS A 77 -20.93 -0.54 18.05
N THR A 78 -20.42 -0.07 19.17
CA THR A 78 -19.94 -0.91 20.26
C THR A 78 -20.76 -0.62 21.50
N GLN A 79 -20.82 -1.59 22.41
CA GLN A 79 -21.34 -1.37 23.75
C GLN A 79 -20.21 -0.71 24.57
N ALA A 80 -20.52 0.36 25.27
CA ALA A 80 -19.53 1.06 26.08
C ALA A 80 -18.80 0.12 27.05
N GLY A 81 -17.48 0.22 27.10
CA GLY A 81 -16.62 -0.56 27.98
C GLY A 81 -16.36 -2.01 27.54
N VAL A 82 -16.91 -2.47 26.41
CA VAL A 82 -16.67 -3.79 25.86
C VAL A 82 -15.92 -3.71 24.54
N GLY A 83 -14.73 -4.31 24.49
CA GLY A 83 -13.94 -4.38 23.25
C GLY A 83 -14.61 -5.31 22.25
N VAL A 84 -14.97 -4.78 21.09
CA VAL A 84 -15.56 -5.53 19.98
C VAL A 84 -14.58 -5.65 18.85
N ARG A 85 -14.37 -6.88 18.38
CA ARG A 85 -13.58 -7.18 17.20
C ARG A 85 -14.38 -6.82 15.96
N ASN A 86 -13.89 -5.88 15.18
CA ASN A 86 -14.50 -5.37 13.96
C ASN A 86 -13.73 -5.84 12.74
N ILE A 87 -14.45 -6.20 11.68
CA ILE A 87 -13.88 -6.56 10.38
C ILE A 87 -14.45 -5.57 9.36
N VAL A 88 -13.57 -4.88 8.67
CA VAL A 88 -13.94 -4.04 7.51
C VAL A 88 -13.40 -4.71 6.26
N HIS A 89 -14.29 -5.15 5.39
CA HIS A 89 -13.94 -5.74 4.11
C HIS A 89 -13.49 -4.65 3.14
N LEU A 90 -12.46 -4.95 2.40
CA LEU A 90 -11.88 -4.13 1.35
C LEU A 90 -12.29 -4.72 0.01
N ASN A 91 -12.93 -3.93 -0.84
CA ASN A 91 -13.24 -4.28 -2.22
C ASN A 91 -12.52 -3.27 -3.13
N PHE A 92 -11.82 -3.75 -4.14
CA PHE A 92 -11.01 -2.87 -4.97
C PHE A 92 -10.98 -3.31 -6.43
N ARG A 93 -10.78 -2.32 -7.32
CA ARG A 93 -10.61 -2.55 -8.76
C ARG A 93 -9.18 -2.97 -9.06
N THR A 94 -8.99 -3.64 -10.19
CA THR A 94 -7.65 -3.91 -10.74
C THR A 94 -6.85 -2.64 -10.92
N ASN A 95 -5.55 -2.75 -10.77
CA ASN A 95 -4.64 -1.66 -11.06
C ASN A 95 -4.02 -1.86 -12.45
N ASP A 96 -4.61 -1.21 -13.44
CA ASP A 96 -4.21 -1.30 -14.86
C ASP A 96 -3.25 -0.16 -15.27
N THR A 97 -2.73 0.62 -14.31
CA THR A 97 -1.92 1.82 -14.61
C THR A 97 -0.46 1.53 -14.92
N GLY A 98 0.02 0.31 -14.68
CA GLY A 98 1.45 -0.04 -14.78
C GLY A 98 2.30 0.47 -13.61
N LEU A 99 1.72 1.21 -12.66
CA LEU A 99 2.37 1.74 -11.46
C LEU A 99 1.65 1.29 -10.21
N SER A 100 2.39 1.09 -9.12
CA SER A 100 1.79 0.86 -7.81
C SER A 100 1.01 2.10 -7.36
N ARG A 101 -0.17 1.89 -6.78
CA ARG A 101 -0.97 2.97 -6.20
C ARG A 101 -1.20 2.75 -4.71
N THR A 102 -1.45 3.82 -3.99
CA THR A 102 -1.62 3.79 -2.54
C THR A 102 -2.92 4.42 -2.13
N ALA A 103 -3.50 3.91 -1.05
CA ALA A 103 -4.61 4.51 -0.33
C ALA A 103 -4.33 4.46 1.17
N THR A 104 -5.01 5.31 1.92
CA THR A 104 -5.03 5.26 3.39
C THR A 104 -6.45 4.97 3.84
N ILE A 105 -6.61 3.99 4.72
CA ILE A 105 -7.85 3.75 5.45
C ILE A 105 -7.71 4.43 6.79
N ASN A 106 -8.63 5.35 7.10
CA ASN A 106 -8.71 6.00 8.40
C ASN A 106 -9.88 5.41 9.17
N VAL A 107 -9.63 4.98 10.39
CA VAL A 107 -10.66 4.57 11.35
C VAL A 107 -10.72 5.61 12.44
N THR A 108 -11.88 6.24 12.58
CA THR A 108 -12.17 7.25 13.60
C THR A 108 -13.09 6.67 14.64
N SER A 109 -12.70 6.76 15.89
CA SER A 109 -13.44 6.38 17.08
C SER A 109 -13.11 7.40 18.17
N TYR A 110 -13.09 7.03 19.45
CA TYR A 110 -12.50 7.87 20.49
C TYR A 110 -11.03 8.19 20.17
N PHE A 111 -10.28 7.19 19.71
CA PHE A 111 -8.96 7.36 19.13
C PHE A 111 -9.03 7.19 17.61
N ASN A 112 -8.05 7.75 16.90
CA ASN A 112 -7.90 7.61 15.47
C ASN A 112 -6.81 6.59 15.14
N GLY A 113 -7.03 5.80 14.12
CA GLY A 113 -6.04 4.87 13.58
C GLY A 113 -6.05 4.88 12.06
N SER A 114 -4.93 4.54 11.45
CA SER A 114 -4.82 4.44 10.00
C SER A 114 -4.06 3.21 9.55
N CYS A 115 -4.41 2.74 8.34
CA CYS A 115 -3.73 1.65 7.66
C CYS A 115 -3.41 2.11 6.23
N ARG A 116 -2.15 2.02 5.83
CA ARG A 116 -1.73 2.27 4.45
C ARG A 116 -1.97 1.02 3.61
N VAL A 117 -2.54 1.19 2.42
CA VAL A 117 -2.80 0.13 1.45
C VAL A 117 -1.98 0.43 0.21
N VAL A 118 -1.24 -0.55 -0.31
CA VAL A 118 -0.52 -0.47 -1.58
C VAL A 118 -1.07 -1.54 -2.51
N GLN A 119 -1.52 -1.16 -3.70
CA GLN A 119 -1.94 -2.11 -4.73
C GLN A 119 -0.95 -2.11 -5.89
N TYR A 120 -0.36 -3.27 -6.15
CA TYR A 120 0.51 -3.50 -7.28
C TYR A 120 -0.31 -3.69 -8.58
N PRO A 121 0.20 -3.24 -9.75
CA PRO A 121 -0.38 -3.55 -11.06
C PRO A 121 -0.02 -4.99 -11.46
N TYR A 122 -0.60 -5.49 -12.58
CA TYR A 122 -0.20 -6.78 -13.16
C TYR A 122 1.27 -6.83 -13.54
N ILE A 123 1.81 -5.68 -13.95
CA ILE A 123 3.23 -5.50 -14.22
C ILE A 123 3.71 -4.33 -13.37
N ASN A 124 4.62 -4.60 -12.47
CA ASN A 124 5.28 -3.59 -11.66
C ASN A 124 6.76 -3.53 -12.08
N ILE A 125 7.12 -2.52 -12.87
CA ILE A 125 8.51 -2.27 -13.25
C ILE A 125 9.23 -1.66 -12.05
N ILE A 126 10.26 -2.34 -11.57
CA ILE A 126 11.09 -1.91 -10.44
C ILE A 126 12.29 -1.12 -10.95
N TYR A 127 12.88 -1.54 -12.09
CA TYR A 127 13.95 -0.85 -12.77
C TYR A 127 13.85 -1.09 -14.30
N PRO A 128 14.00 -0.06 -15.15
CA PRO A 128 14.31 1.35 -14.81
C PRO A 128 13.21 2.03 -14.00
N TYR A 129 13.57 3.05 -13.22
CA TYR A 129 12.60 3.79 -12.43
C TYR A 129 11.68 4.62 -13.31
N ALA A 130 10.42 4.71 -12.93
CA ALA A 130 9.46 5.60 -13.58
C ALA A 130 9.88 7.07 -13.38
N ARG A 131 9.83 7.85 -14.45
CA ARG A 131 10.05 9.30 -14.41
C ARG A 131 8.74 10.04 -14.64
N GLN A 132 8.42 10.97 -13.75
CA GLN A 132 7.25 11.81 -13.91
C GLN A 132 7.54 12.90 -14.96
N GLN A 133 6.62 13.05 -15.91
CA GLN A 133 6.62 14.11 -16.91
C GLN A 133 5.99 15.39 -16.34
N ALA A 134 6.16 16.51 -17.04
CA ALA A 134 5.62 17.81 -16.63
C ALA A 134 4.07 17.83 -16.56
N ASP A 135 3.41 16.97 -17.32
CA ASP A 135 1.95 16.78 -17.33
C ASP A 135 1.42 15.84 -16.22
N GLY A 136 2.34 15.36 -15.34
CA GLY A 136 2.02 14.44 -14.27
C GLY A 136 2.00 12.96 -14.68
N THR A 137 2.14 12.62 -15.96
CA THR A 137 2.24 11.23 -16.42
C THR A 137 3.57 10.60 -16.04
N TYR A 138 3.59 9.26 -15.95
CA TYR A 138 4.83 8.53 -15.67
C TYR A 138 5.25 7.72 -16.89
N VAL A 139 6.56 7.77 -17.19
CA VAL A 139 7.19 6.99 -18.25
C VAL A 139 8.38 6.21 -17.69
N PHE A 140 8.62 5.05 -18.25
CA PHE A 140 9.84 4.29 -18.02
C PHE A 140 10.81 4.58 -19.15
N GLU A 141 11.86 5.33 -18.84
CA GLU A 141 12.92 5.67 -19.78
C GLU A 141 14.28 5.35 -19.15
N HIS A 142 15.11 4.64 -19.88
CA HIS A 142 16.46 4.30 -19.46
C HIS A 142 17.49 4.73 -20.50
N ARG A 143 18.35 5.65 -20.09
CA ARG A 143 19.49 6.08 -20.93
C ARG A 143 20.70 5.25 -20.55
N LEU A 144 21.20 4.46 -21.50
CA LEU A 144 22.41 3.65 -21.36
C LEU A 144 23.66 4.52 -21.40
N GLN A 145 24.77 3.98 -20.90
CA GLN A 145 26.09 4.49 -21.23
C GLN A 145 26.41 4.12 -22.70
N ALA A 146 27.19 4.93 -23.41
CA ALA A 146 27.60 4.63 -24.79
C ALA A 146 28.32 3.28 -24.92
N SER A 147 29.12 2.95 -23.90
CA SER A 147 29.89 1.69 -23.81
C SER A 147 29.12 0.52 -23.20
N ALA A 148 27.81 0.68 -22.91
CA ALA A 148 27.03 -0.38 -22.28
C ALA A 148 26.93 -1.61 -23.19
N THR A 149 27.19 -2.78 -22.63
CA THR A 149 27.06 -4.10 -23.30
C THR A 149 25.87 -4.87 -22.76
N THR A 150 25.33 -4.46 -21.62
CA THR A 150 24.17 -5.08 -20.98
C THR A 150 23.26 -4.01 -20.36
N MET A 151 21.99 -4.37 -20.20
CA MET A 151 20.97 -3.65 -19.44
C MET A 151 20.22 -4.61 -18.54
N GLN A 152 19.84 -4.17 -17.36
CA GLN A 152 18.94 -4.92 -16.49
C GLN A 152 17.51 -4.35 -16.56
N LEU A 153 16.54 -5.25 -16.66
CA LEU A 153 15.13 -4.98 -16.46
C LEU A 153 14.65 -5.74 -15.24
N VAL A 154 14.26 -5.04 -14.19
CA VAL A 154 13.75 -5.66 -12.95
C VAL A 154 12.25 -5.37 -12.83
N TYR A 155 11.47 -6.43 -12.69
CA TYR A 155 10.02 -6.32 -12.64
C TYR A 155 9.40 -7.39 -11.74
N ASN A 156 8.13 -7.17 -11.35
CA ASN A 156 7.22 -8.20 -10.90
C ASN A 156 6.10 -8.37 -11.93
N ALA A 157 5.80 -9.60 -12.32
CA ALA A 157 4.63 -9.93 -13.14
C ALA A 157 3.72 -10.86 -12.34
N PHE A 158 2.44 -10.50 -12.25
CA PHE A 158 1.45 -11.22 -11.47
C PHE A 158 0.43 -11.92 -12.39
N ALA A 159 -0.17 -13.00 -11.88
CA ALA A 159 -1.22 -13.80 -12.46
C ALA A 159 -0.80 -14.69 -13.64
N THR A 160 -0.27 -14.15 -14.72
CA THR A 160 0.06 -14.94 -15.95
C THR A 160 1.52 -14.80 -16.32
N GLN A 161 2.02 -15.79 -17.08
CA GLN A 161 3.33 -15.73 -17.71
C GLN A 161 3.44 -14.45 -18.56
N PRO A 162 4.39 -13.55 -18.26
CA PRO A 162 4.58 -12.36 -19.05
C PRO A 162 5.25 -12.66 -20.39
N SER A 163 5.05 -11.77 -21.36
CA SER A 163 5.82 -11.73 -22.61
C SER A 163 6.53 -10.39 -22.72
N LEU A 164 7.72 -10.38 -23.30
CA LEU A 164 8.49 -9.19 -23.58
C LEU A 164 8.71 -9.09 -25.10
N ALA A 165 8.37 -7.94 -25.69
CA ALA A 165 8.67 -7.64 -27.07
C ALA A 165 9.66 -6.46 -27.14
N CYS A 166 10.59 -6.51 -28.08
CA CYS A 166 11.51 -5.44 -28.40
C CYS A 166 11.37 -5.06 -29.89
N ASN A 167 11.32 -3.77 -30.20
CA ASN A 167 11.23 -3.28 -31.57
C ASN A 167 12.60 -3.02 -32.25
N ALA A 168 13.69 -3.41 -31.58
CA ALA A 168 15.05 -3.17 -32.08
C ALA A 168 15.92 -4.43 -31.93
N ASP A 169 16.72 -4.73 -32.94
CA ASP A 169 17.59 -5.91 -33.01
C ASP A 169 18.91 -5.75 -32.24
N TRP A 170 19.26 -4.53 -31.87
CA TRP A 170 20.47 -4.24 -31.09
C TRP A 170 20.30 -4.47 -29.57
N LEU A 171 19.10 -4.72 -29.11
CA LEU A 171 18.75 -5.02 -27.73
C LEU A 171 18.05 -6.39 -27.68
N THR A 172 18.77 -7.43 -27.23
CA THR A 172 18.30 -8.81 -27.26
C THR A 172 18.26 -9.45 -25.87
N PHE A 173 17.44 -10.47 -25.71
CA PHE A 173 17.27 -11.23 -24.48
C PHE A 173 16.85 -12.67 -24.80
N ASN A 174 16.95 -13.56 -23.82
CA ASN A 174 16.40 -14.91 -23.91
C ASN A 174 14.96 -14.91 -23.42
N GLU A 175 14.01 -15.34 -24.25
CA GLU A 175 12.59 -15.40 -23.91
C GLU A 175 12.30 -16.34 -22.73
N ASP A 176 13.08 -17.42 -22.57
CA ASP A 176 12.96 -18.36 -21.46
C ASP A 176 13.26 -17.73 -20.08
N ASP A 177 13.93 -16.56 -20.07
CA ASP A 177 14.24 -15.83 -18.85
C ASP A 177 13.14 -14.84 -18.45
N VAL A 178 12.11 -14.64 -19.29
CA VAL A 178 10.95 -13.80 -18.98
C VAL A 178 9.96 -14.62 -18.15
N LYS A 179 9.89 -14.37 -16.84
CA LYS A 179 9.16 -15.21 -15.86
C LYS A 179 8.18 -14.42 -15.01
N THR A 180 7.19 -15.10 -14.45
CA THR A 180 6.31 -14.59 -13.41
C THR A 180 7.04 -14.35 -12.09
N GLY A 181 6.44 -13.53 -11.22
CA GLY A 181 7.02 -13.12 -9.95
C GLY A 181 8.06 -12.03 -10.13
N ARG A 182 8.91 -11.88 -9.10
CA ARG A 182 10.04 -10.93 -9.16
C ARG A 182 11.14 -11.51 -10.05
N ASN A 183 11.47 -10.80 -11.11
CA ASN A 183 12.46 -11.20 -12.06
C ASN A 183 13.48 -10.08 -12.34
N THR A 184 14.74 -10.48 -12.61
CA THR A 184 15.80 -9.62 -13.11
C THR A 184 16.27 -10.18 -14.44
N LEU A 185 15.83 -9.55 -15.52
CA LEU A 185 16.20 -9.93 -16.88
C LEU A 185 17.40 -9.12 -17.33
N THR A 186 18.43 -9.82 -17.83
CA THR A 186 19.61 -9.20 -18.45
C THR A 186 19.43 -9.19 -19.97
N LEU A 187 19.40 -7.98 -20.54
CA LEU A 187 19.38 -7.76 -21.98
C LEU A 187 20.80 -7.51 -22.46
N GLN A 188 21.14 -8.05 -23.63
CA GLN A 188 22.41 -7.79 -24.31
C GLN A 188 22.27 -6.54 -25.19
N VAL A 189 23.26 -5.68 -25.15
CA VAL A 189 23.29 -4.41 -25.86
C VAL A 189 24.44 -4.41 -26.86
N SER A 190 24.15 -4.30 -28.15
CA SER A 190 25.18 -4.13 -29.17
C SER A 190 25.74 -2.71 -29.16
N PRO A 191 27.02 -2.48 -29.54
CA PRO A 191 27.58 -1.13 -29.67
C PRO A 191 26.79 -0.26 -30.64
N ASN A 192 26.60 1.01 -30.32
CA ASN A 192 26.05 1.99 -31.26
C ASN A 192 27.19 2.65 -32.05
N LEU A 193 27.44 2.11 -33.22
CA LEU A 193 28.51 2.60 -34.15
C LEU A 193 28.00 3.66 -35.13
N THR A 194 26.80 4.23 -34.89
CA THR A 194 26.27 5.34 -35.68
C THR A 194 26.64 6.67 -35.02
N GLU A 195 26.54 7.78 -35.75
CA GLU A 195 26.81 9.14 -35.23
C GLU A 195 25.67 9.67 -34.34
N GLU A 196 24.51 9.02 -34.35
CA GLU A 196 23.31 9.46 -33.65
C GLU A 196 22.93 8.54 -32.49
N ASP A 197 22.22 9.09 -31.48
CA ASP A 197 21.58 8.33 -30.47
C ASP A 197 20.47 7.43 -31.09
N ARG A 198 20.32 6.22 -30.58
CA ARG A 198 19.26 5.31 -31.01
C ARG A 198 18.33 4.93 -29.89
N THR A 199 17.11 4.57 -30.22
CA THR A 199 16.08 4.21 -29.25
C THR A 199 15.52 2.83 -29.53
N ALA A 200 15.18 2.11 -28.47
CA ALA A 200 14.39 0.88 -28.50
C ALA A 200 13.17 1.03 -27.59
N ARG A 201 12.11 0.33 -27.97
CA ARG A 201 10.90 0.20 -27.15
C ARG A 201 10.76 -1.25 -26.72
N LEU A 202 10.85 -1.49 -25.41
CA LEU A 202 10.48 -2.75 -24.79
C LEU A 202 9.01 -2.68 -24.37
N THR A 203 8.24 -3.72 -24.64
CA THR A 203 6.84 -3.83 -24.22
C THR A 203 6.67 -5.11 -23.43
N LEU A 204 6.50 -4.98 -22.13
CA LEU A 204 6.22 -6.09 -21.22
C LEU A 204 4.71 -6.22 -21.05
N THR A 205 4.18 -7.43 -21.30
CA THR A 205 2.73 -7.70 -21.26
C THR A 205 2.46 -8.86 -20.28
N SER A 206 1.47 -8.68 -19.41
CA SER A 206 0.94 -9.74 -18.54
C SER A 206 -0.58 -9.55 -18.39
N ASN A 207 -1.33 -10.63 -18.46
CA ASN A 207 -2.79 -10.63 -18.35
C ASN A 207 -3.50 -9.59 -19.26
N GLY A 208 -2.98 -9.38 -20.47
CA GLY A 208 -3.53 -8.40 -21.43
C GLY A 208 -3.19 -6.93 -21.13
N ILE A 209 -2.47 -6.66 -20.03
CA ILE A 209 -1.99 -5.32 -19.69
C ILE A 209 -0.54 -5.18 -20.13
N SER A 210 -0.22 -4.07 -20.79
CA SER A 210 1.12 -3.81 -21.31
C SER A 210 1.72 -2.55 -20.72
N THR A 211 3.00 -2.61 -20.39
CA THR A 211 3.80 -1.45 -19.99
C THR A 211 5.00 -1.31 -20.92
N ALA A 212 5.22 -0.10 -21.43
CA ALA A 212 6.33 0.19 -22.34
C ALA A 212 7.50 0.86 -21.61
N ILE A 213 8.70 0.48 -22.01
CA ILE A 213 9.96 1.03 -21.53
C ILE A 213 10.74 1.55 -22.74
N THR A 214 11.13 2.81 -22.72
CA THR A 214 12.00 3.42 -23.74
C THR A 214 13.45 3.29 -23.30
N VAL A 215 14.28 2.71 -24.16
CA VAL A 215 15.74 2.60 -23.94
C VAL A 215 16.44 3.47 -24.96
N VAL A 216 17.29 4.37 -24.48
CA VAL A 216 18.11 5.27 -25.32
C VAL A 216 19.57 4.87 -25.19
N GLN A 217 20.25 4.60 -26.30
CA GLN A 217 21.69 4.37 -26.32
C GLN A 217 22.39 5.50 -27.11
N PRO A 218 23.25 6.26 -26.43
CA PRO A 218 24.07 7.28 -27.10
C PRO A 218 24.97 6.68 -28.17
N SER A 219 25.37 7.52 -29.13
CA SER A 219 26.46 7.18 -30.05
C SER A 219 27.76 6.92 -29.29
N SER A 220 28.50 5.90 -29.68
CA SER A 220 29.87 5.66 -29.18
C SER A 220 30.91 6.48 -29.95
N LEU A 221 30.53 7.12 -31.06
CA LEU A 221 31.39 7.92 -31.91
C LEU A 221 31.32 9.41 -31.58
N ALA A 222 30.28 9.85 -30.88
CA ALA A 222 30.12 11.23 -30.43
C ALA A 222 30.92 11.46 -29.13
N GLN A 223 32.22 11.72 -29.24
CA GLN A 223 33.10 12.26 -28.20
C GLN A 223 33.71 13.56 -28.63
#